data_b6aca605c3bb96226a373c8de7346760
#
_entry.id   b6aca605c3bb96226a373c8de7346760
#
_cell.length_a   1.000
_cell.length_b   1.000
_cell.length_c   1.000
_cell.angle_alpha   90.00
_cell.angle_beta   90.00
_cell.angle_gamma   90.00
#
_symmetry.space_group_name_H-M   'P 1'
#
loop_
_entity.id
_entity.type
_entity.pdbx_description
1 polymer ?
#
loop_
_entity_poly.entity_id
_entity_poly.type
_entity_poly.pdbx_seq_one_letter_code
_entity_poly.pdbx_strand_id
1 'polypeptide(L)'
;MDILKNTDAMGKRIFADLEKINFIRTSTSAEETRAANIIKDELAKEGMEAVIEEFMVETADIHKVSLKALGKEWEIKGYRRSGSTPPEGLTAEFAYVQQGNDIDLYDKKGKIVLVNSGRLNEEVYEKLVRYGVAGFLTWNGNVSDVREDTDLGERELRYWALRYGTIPGGVLRAIDAMELVKGEPETVTFTLIQDDVTRPSRNVVLQIKGTEDTNENITFGAHFDSVEFSHGVYDNGAGSAILMELARHYKQNPPKRNLTFCWYGSEEVGLLGSKAYVAAHKDELKDVQLMINVDVAGPVLGADWAAIMAD
;
A
#
# COMPACT_ATOMS: atom_id res chain seq x y z
N MET A 1 -10.52 33.83 9.40
CA MET A 1 -9.80 33.56 8.14
C MET A 1 -8.34 34.05 8.24
N ASP A 2 -7.61 33.50 9.23
CA ASP A 2 -6.22 33.90 9.53
C ASP A 2 -5.19 32.77 9.26
N ILE A 3 -5.64 31.62 8.72
CA ILE A 3 -4.76 30.48 8.38
C ILE A 3 -3.62 30.93 7.44
N LEU A 4 -3.90 31.81 6.48
CA LEU A 4 -2.92 32.25 5.50
C LEU A 4 -1.90 33.28 6.02
N LYS A 5 -2.02 33.75 7.26
CA LYS A 5 -1.12 34.79 7.80
C LYS A 5 0.15 34.20 8.45
N ASN A 6 0.23 32.90 8.71
CA ASN A 6 1.36 32.29 9.42
C ASN A 6 1.88 31.02 8.73
N THR A 7 1.88 31.01 7.39
CA THR A 7 2.25 29.86 6.58
C THR A 7 3.67 29.34 6.85
N ASP A 8 4.63 30.24 7.09
CA ASP A 8 6.02 29.86 7.39
C ASP A 8 6.15 29.06 8.70
N ALA A 9 5.44 29.48 9.75
CA ALA A 9 5.48 28.77 11.03
C ALA A 9 4.76 27.44 10.95
N MET A 10 3.64 27.37 10.23
CA MET A 10 2.89 26.13 9.96
C MET A 10 3.75 25.17 9.16
N GLY A 11 4.35 25.62 8.06
CA GLY A 11 5.25 24.80 7.25
C GLY A 11 6.42 24.21 8.02
N LYS A 12 7.04 24.99 8.91
CA LYS A 12 8.12 24.50 9.78
C LYS A 12 7.64 23.43 10.76
N ARG A 13 6.45 23.54 11.33
CA ARG A 13 5.89 22.50 12.20
C ARG A 13 5.54 21.23 11.44
N ILE A 14 4.89 21.35 10.26
CA ILE A 14 4.59 20.23 9.37
C ILE A 14 5.88 19.49 9.03
N PHE A 15 6.93 20.21 8.63
CA PHE A 15 8.21 19.61 8.29
C PHE A 15 8.87 18.93 9.50
N ALA A 16 8.82 19.54 10.69
CA ALA A 16 9.35 18.94 11.91
C ALA A 16 8.61 17.65 12.31
N ASP A 17 7.31 17.58 12.09
CA ASP A 17 6.53 16.34 12.33
C ASP A 17 6.84 15.28 11.27
N LEU A 18 6.97 15.68 10.02
CA LEU A 18 7.38 14.79 8.93
C LEU A 18 8.75 14.15 9.21
N GLU A 19 9.73 14.90 9.71
CA GLU A 19 11.05 14.38 10.08
C GLU A 19 10.98 13.29 11.15
N LYS A 20 10.03 13.35 12.08
CA LYS A 20 9.86 12.36 13.16
C LYS A 20 9.40 10.99 12.63
N ILE A 21 8.68 10.96 11.52
CA ILE A 21 8.18 9.75 10.87
C ILE A 21 8.92 9.44 9.55
N ASN A 22 10.05 10.10 9.29
CA ASN A 22 10.88 9.92 8.10
C ASN A 22 11.74 8.64 8.22
N PHE A 23 11.10 7.49 8.21
CA PHE A 23 11.72 6.17 8.17
C PHE A 23 10.76 5.17 7.50
N ILE A 24 11.30 4.06 6.99
CA ILE A 24 10.48 2.98 6.41
C ILE A 24 9.58 2.42 7.52
N ARG A 25 8.28 2.35 7.27
CA ARG A 25 7.24 1.98 8.23
C ARG A 25 6.14 1.14 7.57
N THR A 26 6.57 0.01 7.04
CA THR A 26 5.69 -0.89 6.28
C THR A 26 4.56 -1.45 7.13
N SER A 27 3.46 -1.78 6.48
CA SER A 27 2.29 -2.43 7.10
C SER A 27 2.69 -3.53 8.10
N THR A 28 2.08 -3.52 9.27
CA THR A 28 2.27 -4.49 10.38
C THR A 28 3.66 -4.54 11.00
N SER A 29 4.58 -3.67 10.61
CA SER A 29 5.93 -3.63 11.18
C SER A 29 5.99 -2.97 12.57
N ALA A 30 7.11 -3.16 13.25
CA ALA A 30 7.41 -2.43 14.48
C ALA A 30 7.54 -0.92 14.22
N GLU A 31 8.02 -0.56 13.03
CA GLU A 31 8.17 0.82 12.58
C GLU A 31 6.81 1.48 12.31
N GLU A 32 5.83 0.76 11.76
CA GLU A 32 4.44 1.25 11.67
C GLU A 32 3.89 1.55 13.07
N THR A 33 4.11 0.64 14.03
CA THR A 33 3.75 0.83 15.44
C THR A 33 4.42 2.07 16.02
N ARG A 34 5.70 2.25 15.75
CA ARG A 34 6.48 3.41 16.20
C ARG A 34 5.92 4.70 15.62
N ALA A 35 5.58 4.75 14.34
CA ALA A 35 5.02 5.93 13.69
C ALA A 35 3.66 6.30 14.28
N ALA A 36 2.76 5.33 14.50
CA ALA A 36 1.48 5.57 15.15
C ALA A 36 1.63 6.17 16.56
N ASN A 37 2.57 5.65 17.35
CA ASN A 37 2.85 6.20 18.68
C ASN A 37 3.44 7.62 18.60
N ILE A 38 4.33 7.89 17.64
CA ILE A 38 4.85 9.26 17.43
C ILE A 38 3.72 10.24 17.14
N ILE A 39 2.80 9.90 16.21
CA ILE A 39 1.65 10.74 15.88
C ILE A 39 0.81 11.01 17.14
N LYS A 40 0.44 9.95 17.85
CA LYS A 40 -0.34 10.05 19.10
C LYS A 40 0.36 10.92 20.15
N ASP A 41 1.66 10.70 20.38
CA ASP A 41 2.43 11.40 21.41
C ASP A 41 2.62 12.88 21.07
N GLU A 42 2.81 13.23 19.80
CA GLU A 42 2.89 14.64 19.36
C GLU A 42 1.55 15.36 19.54
N LEU A 43 0.44 14.71 19.26
CA LEU A 43 -0.89 15.25 19.53
C LEU A 43 -1.14 15.43 21.03
N ALA A 44 -0.69 14.48 21.85
CA ALA A 44 -0.82 14.55 23.32
C ALA A 44 -0.05 15.74 23.93
N LYS A 45 1.11 16.13 23.37
CA LYS A 45 1.85 17.33 23.81
C LYS A 45 1.05 18.62 23.66
N GLU A 46 0.09 18.63 22.73
CA GLU A 46 -0.82 19.75 22.49
C GLU A 46 -2.17 19.60 23.23
N GLY A 47 -2.25 18.63 24.16
CA GLY A 47 -3.47 18.36 24.94
C GLY A 47 -4.61 17.74 24.09
N MET A 48 -4.27 16.98 23.07
CA MET A 48 -5.21 16.23 22.24
C MET A 48 -5.06 14.74 22.51
N GLU A 49 -6.16 14.08 22.83
CA GLU A 49 -6.19 12.66 23.20
C GLU A 49 -6.58 11.80 22.00
N ALA A 50 -5.58 11.39 21.20
CA ALA A 50 -5.78 10.44 20.13
C ALA A 50 -5.78 8.99 20.64
N VAL A 51 -6.59 8.14 20.03
CA VAL A 51 -6.73 6.72 20.34
C VAL A 51 -6.08 5.89 19.25
N ILE A 52 -5.40 4.80 19.62
CA ILE A 52 -4.94 3.79 18.68
C ILE A 52 -6.03 2.72 18.59
N GLU A 53 -6.51 2.46 17.38
CA GLU A 53 -7.47 1.41 17.06
C GLU A 53 -6.74 0.31 16.29
N GLU A 54 -6.58 -0.85 16.94
CA GLU A 54 -5.92 -2.00 16.33
C GLU A 54 -6.89 -2.81 15.46
N PHE A 55 -6.38 -3.35 14.37
CA PHE A 55 -7.09 -4.30 13.51
C PHE A 55 -6.11 -5.36 13.00
N MET A 56 -6.64 -6.51 12.58
CA MET A 56 -5.81 -7.62 12.12
C MET A 56 -5.67 -7.60 10.61
N VAL A 57 -4.46 -7.82 10.14
CA VAL A 57 -4.08 -7.91 8.74
C VAL A 57 -3.63 -9.33 8.45
N GLU A 58 -4.29 -9.96 7.49
CA GLU A 58 -3.84 -11.22 6.91
C GLU A 58 -2.78 -10.94 5.85
N THR A 59 -1.60 -11.52 6.00
CA THR A 59 -0.46 -11.40 5.10
C THR A 59 0.31 -12.71 5.04
N ALA A 60 1.55 -12.73 4.56
CA ALA A 60 2.38 -13.92 4.58
C ALA A 60 3.85 -13.59 4.84
N ASP A 61 4.57 -14.54 5.44
CA ASP A 61 6.02 -14.49 5.56
C ASP A 61 6.66 -15.31 4.44
N ILE A 62 7.44 -14.67 3.60
CA ILE A 62 8.19 -15.33 2.55
C ILE A 62 9.54 -15.80 3.10
N HIS A 63 9.74 -17.12 3.14
CA HIS A 63 10.96 -17.76 3.64
C HIS A 63 11.98 -18.00 2.54
N LYS A 64 11.50 -18.22 1.29
CA LYS A 64 12.35 -18.48 0.14
C LYS A 64 11.67 -18.03 -1.14
N VAL A 65 12.43 -17.32 -1.97
CA VAL A 65 12.03 -17.01 -3.33
C VAL A 65 13.24 -17.11 -4.25
N SER A 66 13.10 -17.75 -5.40
CA SER A 66 14.15 -17.82 -6.43
C SER A 66 13.56 -18.12 -7.80
N LEU A 67 14.23 -17.67 -8.85
CA LEU A 67 13.90 -17.97 -10.24
C LEU A 67 15.18 -18.41 -10.97
N LYS A 68 15.16 -19.61 -11.56
CA LYS A 68 16.27 -20.15 -12.35
C LYS A 68 15.84 -20.32 -13.79
N ALA A 69 16.60 -19.75 -14.70
CA ALA A 69 16.38 -19.85 -16.14
C ALA A 69 17.67 -19.48 -16.88
N LEU A 70 17.87 -20.00 -18.09
CA LEU A 70 19.00 -19.66 -18.95
C LEU A 70 20.36 -19.92 -18.27
N GLY A 71 20.44 -20.95 -17.42
CA GLY A 71 21.68 -21.33 -16.72
C GLY A 71 22.09 -20.39 -15.57
N LYS A 72 21.28 -19.41 -15.20
CA LYS A 72 21.54 -18.50 -14.08
C LYS A 72 20.34 -18.39 -13.13
N GLU A 73 20.59 -17.85 -11.95
CA GLU A 73 19.57 -17.45 -11.01
C GLU A 73 19.29 -15.95 -11.17
N TRP A 74 18.02 -15.57 -11.15
CA TRP A 74 17.54 -14.22 -11.32
C TRP A 74 17.11 -13.66 -9.98
N GLU A 75 17.40 -12.40 -9.72
CA GLU A 75 16.88 -11.71 -8.55
C GLU A 75 15.38 -11.48 -8.70
N ILE A 76 14.63 -11.97 -7.72
CA ILE A 76 13.17 -11.96 -7.74
C ILE A 76 12.64 -11.75 -6.32
N LYS A 77 11.47 -11.11 -6.20
CA LYS A 77 10.68 -11.04 -4.96
C LYS A 77 9.36 -11.77 -5.16
N GLY A 78 8.74 -12.18 -4.05
CA GLY A 78 7.50 -12.94 -4.09
C GLY A 78 6.25 -12.07 -3.95
N TYR A 79 5.13 -12.66 -4.33
CA TYR A 79 3.81 -12.16 -3.94
C TYR A 79 3.36 -12.88 -2.67
N ARG A 80 3.23 -12.14 -1.58
CA ARG A 80 2.64 -12.65 -0.34
C ARG A 80 1.21 -13.10 -0.59
N ARG A 81 0.78 -14.17 0.09
CA ARG A 81 -0.56 -14.79 -0.03
C ARG A 81 -0.89 -15.38 -1.40
N SER A 82 0.06 -15.48 -2.30
CA SER A 82 -0.16 -16.06 -3.63
C SER A 82 -0.05 -17.59 -3.65
N GLY A 83 0.21 -18.20 -2.50
CA GLY A 83 0.46 -19.63 -2.38
C GLY A 83 1.95 -19.98 -2.54
N SER A 84 2.31 -21.19 -2.14
CA SER A 84 3.68 -21.70 -2.23
C SER A 84 3.85 -22.66 -3.38
N THR A 85 5.05 -22.76 -3.91
CA THR A 85 5.47 -23.86 -4.80
C THR A 85 5.81 -25.11 -3.97
N PRO A 86 6.01 -26.28 -4.59
CA PRO A 86 6.70 -27.39 -3.94
C PRO A 86 8.07 -26.95 -3.39
N PRO A 87 8.59 -27.58 -2.32
CA PRO A 87 9.87 -27.20 -1.68
C PRO A 87 11.09 -27.23 -2.62
N GLU A 88 11.07 -28.13 -3.61
CA GLU A 88 12.07 -28.24 -4.67
C GLU A 88 11.95 -27.17 -5.76
N GLY A 89 10.85 -26.44 -5.76
CA GLY A 89 10.47 -25.47 -6.78
C GLY A 89 9.54 -26.06 -7.85
N LEU A 90 8.90 -25.18 -8.58
CA LEU A 90 8.02 -25.47 -9.71
C LEU A 90 8.80 -25.27 -11.01
N THR A 91 9.09 -26.35 -11.73
CA THR A 91 9.68 -26.28 -13.07
C THR A 91 8.58 -26.47 -14.12
N ALA A 92 8.43 -25.48 -15.00
CA ALA A 92 7.41 -25.50 -16.03
C ALA A 92 7.88 -24.73 -17.29
N GLU A 93 7.21 -24.96 -18.40
CA GLU A 93 7.38 -24.14 -19.61
C GLU A 93 7.16 -22.67 -19.29
N PHE A 94 7.98 -21.81 -19.87
CA PHE A 94 7.84 -20.36 -19.76
C PHE A 94 7.04 -19.80 -20.92
N ALA A 95 6.23 -18.78 -20.65
CA ALA A 95 5.58 -18.00 -21.68
C ALA A 95 5.48 -16.53 -21.33
N TYR A 96 5.82 -15.67 -22.28
CA TYR A 96 5.48 -14.25 -22.20
C TYR A 96 4.04 -14.05 -22.72
N VAL A 97 3.18 -13.50 -21.87
CA VAL A 97 1.77 -13.24 -22.20
C VAL A 97 1.54 -11.75 -22.12
N GLN A 98 1.51 -11.10 -23.24
CA GLN A 98 1.50 -9.64 -23.36
C GLN A 98 0.58 -8.95 -22.33
N GLN A 99 -0.72 -8.89 -22.59
CA GLN A 99 -1.68 -8.26 -21.67
C GLN A 99 -2.45 -9.28 -20.81
N GLY A 100 -2.23 -10.59 -21.02
CA GLY A 100 -2.95 -11.63 -20.31
C GLY A 100 -4.43 -11.71 -20.69
N ASN A 101 -4.77 -11.40 -21.94
CA ASN A 101 -6.12 -11.58 -22.46
C ASN A 101 -6.36 -13.05 -22.87
N ASP A 102 -7.59 -13.38 -23.30
CA ASP A 102 -7.98 -14.76 -23.61
C ASP A 102 -7.12 -15.36 -24.74
N ILE A 103 -6.71 -14.57 -25.75
CA ILE A 103 -5.86 -15.04 -26.85
C ILE A 103 -4.44 -15.33 -26.35
N ASP A 104 -3.93 -14.55 -25.42
CA ASP A 104 -2.60 -14.76 -24.84
C ASP A 104 -2.55 -16.02 -23.97
N LEU A 105 -3.67 -16.42 -23.37
CA LEU A 105 -3.73 -17.43 -22.30
C LEU A 105 -4.32 -18.78 -22.70
N TYR A 106 -5.00 -18.91 -23.84
CA TYR A 106 -5.79 -20.12 -24.20
C TYR A 106 -4.99 -21.44 -24.19
N ASP A 107 -3.68 -21.40 -24.42
CA ASP A 107 -2.78 -22.56 -24.47
C ASP A 107 -1.70 -22.55 -23.37
N LYS A 108 -1.90 -21.78 -22.29
CA LYS A 108 -0.88 -21.60 -21.24
C LYS A 108 -1.11 -22.42 -19.98
N LYS A 109 -2.02 -23.42 -20.04
CA LYS A 109 -2.26 -24.31 -18.90
C LYS A 109 -0.97 -24.98 -18.44
N GLY A 110 -0.69 -24.91 -17.13
CA GLY A 110 0.49 -25.53 -16.53
C GLY A 110 1.80 -24.78 -16.74
N LYS A 111 1.81 -23.65 -17.45
CA LYS A 111 3.01 -22.84 -17.67
C LYS A 111 3.21 -21.80 -16.58
N ILE A 112 4.44 -21.33 -16.42
CA ILE A 112 4.75 -20.12 -15.69
C ILE A 112 4.76 -18.96 -16.68
N VAL A 113 3.91 -17.97 -16.46
CA VAL A 113 3.73 -16.87 -17.39
C VAL A 113 4.29 -15.55 -16.87
N LEU A 114 4.93 -14.78 -17.73
CA LEU A 114 5.27 -13.38 -17.46
C LEU A 114 4.23 -12.48 -18.12
N VAL A 115 3.52 -11.72 -17.29
CA VAL A 115 2.52 -10.74 -17.75
C VAL A 115 3.21 -9.41 -17.99
N ASN A 116 2.92 -8.76 -19.12
CA ASN A 116 3.45 -7.43 -19.42
C ASN A 116 2.71 -6.36 -18.58
N SER A 117 2.86 -6.45 -17.27
CA SER A 117 2.24 -5.52 -16.34
C SER A 117 3.12 -5.33 -15.10
N GLY A 118 3.31 -4.11 -14.71
CA GLY A 118 3.92 -3.76 -13.42
C GLY A 118 2.97 -4.05 -12.24
N ARG A 119 1.65 -4.07 -12.47
CA ARG A 119 0.65 -4.44 -11.46
C ARG A 119 -0.40 -5.35 -12.09
N LEU A 120 -0.66 -6.44 -11.40
CA LEU A 120 -1.72 -7.37 -11.80
C LEU A 120 -3.08 -6.76 -11.46
N ASN A 121 -3.97 -6.69 -12.44
CA ASN A 121 -5.36 -6.31 -12.22
C ASN A 121 -6.25 -7.55 -12.02
N GLU A 122 -7.46 -7.32 -11.54
CA GLU A 122 -8.41 -8.38 -11.20
C GLU A 122 -8.78 -9.27 -12.40
N GLU A 123 -9.07 -8.65 -13.55
CA GLU A 123 -9.49 -9.37 -14.76
C GLU A 123 -8.39 -10.31 -15.26
N VAL A 124 -7.15 -9.82 -15.28
CA VAL A 124 -6.01 -10.64 -15.72
C VAL A 124 -5.78 -11.78 -14.73
N TYR A 125 -5.81 -11.53 -13.41
CA TYR A 125 -5.60 -12.58 -12.43
C TYR A 125 -6.68 -13.67 -12.50
N GLU A 126 -7.96 -13.31 -12.62
CA GLU A 126 -9.06 -14.26 -12.82
C GLU A 126 -8.80 -15.15 -14.03
N LYS A 127 -8.35 -14.57 -15.14
CA LYS A 127 -8.00 -15.33 -16.35
C LYS A 127 -6.81 -16.25 -16.14
N LEU A 128 -5.75 -15.82 -15.43
CA LEU A 128 -4.61 -16.69 -15.11
C LEU A 128 -5.07 -17.94 -14.36
N VAL A 129 -5.94 -17.78 -13.36
CA VAL A 129 -6.50 -18.91 -12.61
C VAL A 129 -7.39 -19.77 -13.50
N ARG A 130 -8.30 -19.17 -14.25
CA ARG A 130 -9.26 -19.86 -15.14
C ARG A 130 -8.56 -20.68 -16.21
N TYR A 131 -7.49 -20.19 -16.81
CA TYR A 131 -6.70 -20.91 -17.79
C TYR A 131 -5.70 -21.90 -17.17
N GLY A 132 -5.62 -21.95 -15.82
CA GLY A 132 -4.83 -22.93 -15.09
C GLY A 132 -3.33 -22.78 -15.28
N VAL A 133 -2.81 -21.55 -15.32
CA VAL A 133 -1.37 -21.32 -15.29
C VAL A 133 -0.78 -21.80 -13.96
N ALA A 134 0.44 -22.30 -13.98
CA ALA A 134 1.07 -22.87 -12.79
C ALA A 134 1.73 -21.84 -11.89
N GLY A 135 2.08 -20.68 -12.43
CA GLY A 135 2.66 -19.56 -11.72
C GLY A 135 2.67 -18.30 -12.58
N PHE A 136 2.79 -17.14 -11.97
CA PHE A 136 2.87 -15.89 -12.70
C PHE A 136 4.04 -15.02 -12.27
N LEU A 137 4.54 -14.23 -13.20
CA LEU A 137 5.58 -13.22 -12.98
C LEU A 137 5.06 -11.85 -13.44
N THR A 138 5.43 -10.82 -12.72
CA THR A 138 5.23 -9.42 -13.10
C THR A 138 6.57 -8.69 -13.04
N TRP A 139 6.59 -7.40 -13.32
CA TRP A 139 7.80 -6.61 -13.23
C TRP A 139 7.58 -5.25 -12.56
N ASN A 140 8.67 -4.62 -12.10
CA ASN A 140 8.69 -3.29 -11.52
C ASN A 140 9.76 -2.43 -12.20
N GLY A 141 9.57 -1.09 -12.19
CA GLY A 141 10.47 -0.15 -12.84
C GLY A 141 10.23 -0.02 -14.34
N ASN A 142 11.24 0.47 -15.04
CA ASN A 142 11.23 0.68 -16.49
C ASN A 142 12.43 -0.01 -17.12
N VAL A 143 12.31 -0.42 -18.37
CA VAL A 143 13.42 -1.07 -19.13
C VAL A 143 14.62 -0.14 -19.39
N SER A 144 14.43 1.15 -19.26
CA SER A 144 15.48 2.18 -19.35
C SER A 144 16.14 2.51 -18.01
N ASP A 145 15.61 1.98 -16.91
CA ASP A 145 16.18 2.24 -15.59
C ASP A 145 17.52 1.53 -15.41
N VAL A 146 18.38 2.10 -14.58
CA VAL A 146 19.58 1.43 -14.11
C VAL A 146 19.16 0.37 -13.10
N ARG A 147 19.70 -0.85 -13.22
CA ARG A 147 19.32 -2.00 -12.38
C ARG A 147 19.44 -1.70 -10.89
N GLU A 148 20.51 -1.02 -10.51
CA GLU A 148 20.84 -0.68 -9.13
C GLU A 148 19.90 0.37 -8.53
N ASP A 149 19.28 1.17 -9.38
CA ASP A 149 18.34 2.24 -9.00
C ASP A 149 16.88 1.81 -9.07
N THR A 150 16.61 0.57 -9.50
CA THR A 150 15.24 0.04 -9.60
C THR A 150 14.91 -0.76 -8.36
N ASP A 151 13.95 -0.28 -7.59
CA ASP A 151 13.44 -0.98 -6.43
C ASP A 151 12.82 -2.33 -6.78
N LEU A 152 13.10 -3.33 -5.96
CA LEU A 152 12.53 -4.65 -6.06
C LEU A 152 12.03 -5.10 -4.70
N GLY A 153 10.75 -4.83 -4.43
CA GLY A 153 10.07 -5.18 -3.18
C GLY A 153 9.12 -6.36 -3.33
N GLU A 154 8.80 -6.97 -2.20
CA GLU A 154 7.71 -7.95 -2.13
C GLU A 154 6.38 -7.28 -2.44
N ARG A 155 5.45 -8.03 -3.01
CA ARG A 155 4.10 -7.57 -3.28
C ARG A 155 3.09 -8.37 -2.47
N GLU A 156 1.94 -7.78 -2.21
CA GLU A 156 0.80 -8.45 -1.61
C GLU A 156 -0.19 -8.83 -2.71
N LEU A 157 -0.67 -10.08 -2.71
CA LEU A 157 -1.79 -10.46 -3.55
C LEU A 157 -3.05 -9.78 -3.01
N ARG A 158 -3.67 -8.96 -3.83
CA ARG A 158 -4.82 -8.16 -3.41
C ARG A 158 -5.99 -9.06 -2.98
N TYR A 159 -6.74 -8.64 -1.96
CA TYR A 159 -7.84 -9.41 -1.35
C TYR A 159 -8.89 -9.90 -2.37
N TRP A 160 -9.14 -9.11 -3.43
CA TRP A 160 -10.07 -9.48 -4.49
C TRP A 160 -9.59 -10.70 -5.30
N ALA A 161 -8.28 -10.92 -5.39
CA ALA A 161 -7.69 -12.04 -6.11
C ALA A 161 -7.93 -13.38 -5.40
N LEU A 162 -7.94 -13.38 -4.07
CA LEU A 162 -8.05 -14.59 -3.26
C LEU A 162 -9.35 -15.37 -3.51
N ARG A 163 -10.42 -14.70 -3.95
CA ARG A 163 -11.68 -15.36 -4.29
C ARG A 163 -11.61 -16.29 -5.51
N TYR A 164 -10.59 -16.10 -6.36
CA TYR A 164 -10.37 -16.94 -7.54
C TYR A 164 -9.44 -18.12 -7.25
N GLY A 165 -8.79 -18.15 -6.09
CA GLY A 165 -7.76 -19.11 -5.72
C GLY A 165 -6.36 -18.49 -5.77
N THR A 166 -5.36 -19.27 -5.38
CA THR A 166 -3.96 -18.82 -5.31
C THR A 166 -3.10 -19.55 -6.34
N ILE A 167 -2.23 -18.83 -7.00
CA ILE A 167 -1.14 -19.32 -7.85
C ILE A 167 0.15 -18.60 -7.47
N PRO A 168 1.28 -19.31 -7.30
CA PRO A 168 2.54 -18.69 -6.88
C PRO A 168 2.96 -17.58 -7.82
N GLY A 169 3.28 -16.40 -7.26
CA GLY A 169 3.60 -15.20 -8.02
C GLY A 169 4.95 -14.59 -7.64
N GLY A 170 5.63 -14.01 -8.63
CA GLY A 170 6.89 -13.31 -8.44
C GLY A 170 6.93 -11.98 -9.18
N VAL A 171 7.85 -11.10 -8.75
CA VAL A 171 8.11 -9.81 -9.38
C VAL A 171 9.61 -9.67 -9.68
N LEU A 172 9.91 -9.27 -10.90
CA LEU A 172 11.26 -8.99 -11.42
C LEU A 172 11.45 -7.48 -11.60
N ARG A 173 12.68 -7.02 -11.76
CA ARG A 173 12.90 -5.72 -12.38
C ARG A 173 12.51 -5.77 -13.86
N ALA A 174 12.03 -4.66 -14.41
CA ALA A 174 11.65 -4.56 -15.83
C ALA A 174 12.80 -4.95 -16.77
N ILE A 175 14.02 -4.55 -16.46
CA ILE A 175 15.21 -4.91 -17.24
C ILE A 175 15.47 -6.43 -17.21
N ASP A 176 15.31 -7.07 -16.06
CA ASP A 176 15.47 -8.52 -15.90
C ASP A 176 14.37 -9.28 -16.63
N ALA A 177 13.12 -8.80 -16.52
CA ALA A 177 12.00 -9.36 -17.25
C ALA A 177 12.20 -9.29 -18.78
N MET A 178 12.71 -8.15 -19.27
CA MET A 178 13.06 -7.99 -20.69
C MET A 178 14.16 -8.95 -21.13
N GLU A 179 15.23 -9.09 -20.32
CA GLU A 179 16.31 -10.05 -20.63
C GLU A 179 15.80 -11.50 -20.64
N LEU A 180 14.94 -11.86 -19.69
CA LEU A 180 14.32 -13.19 -19.62
C LEU A 180 13.51 -13.48 -20.88
N VAL A 181 12.68 -12.53 -21.32
CA VAL A 181 11.87 -12.66 -22.54
C VAL A 181 12.75 -12.79 -23.77
N LYS A 182 13.81 -11.95 -23.91
CA LYS A 182 14.75 -12.02 -25.04
C LYS A 182 15.56 -13.31 -25.08
N GLY A 183 15.80 -13.92 -23.93
CA GLY A 183 16.52 -15.18 -23.83
C GLY A 183 15.68 -16.41 -24.19
N GLU A 184 14.37 -16.24 -24.34
CA GLU A 184 13.43 -17.29 -24.79
C GLU A 184 13.62 -18.65 -24.06
N PRO A 185 13.64 -18.68 -22.70
CA PRO A 185 13.82 -19.96 -22.01
C PRO A 185 12.66 -20.90 -22.32
N GLU A 186 12.95 -22.14 -22.65
CA GLU A 186 11.93 -23.17 -22.81
C GLU A 186 11.22 -23.44 -21.48
N THR A 187 12.02 -23.54 -20.40
CA THR A 187 11.51 -23.77 -19.04
C THR A 187 12.14 -22.82 -18.04
N VAL A 188 11.42 -22.57 -16.95
CA VAL A 188 11.94 -21.88 -15.75
C VAL A 188 11.65 -22.72 -14.51
N THR A 189 12.49 -22.58 -13.49
CA THR A 189 12.22 -23.12 -12.16
C THR A 189 11.97 -21.98 -11.20
N PHE A 190 10.75 -21.87 -10.71
CA PHE A 190 10.33 -20.85 -9.75
C PHE A 190 10.10 -21.49 -8.38
N THR A 191 10.66 -20.90 -7.34
CA THR A 191 10.46 -21.31 -5.95
C THR A 191 9.88 -20.15 -5.19
N LEU A 192 8.79 -20.38 -4.49
CA LEU A 192 8.20 -19.44 -3.52
C LEU A 192 7.68 -20.27 -2.34
N ILE A 193 8.27 -20.08 -1.17
CA ILE A 193 7.87 -20.73 0.08
C ILE A 193 7.45 -19.64 1.05
N GLN A 194 6.22 -19.71 1.51
CA GLN A 194 5.65 -18.73 2.43
C GLN A 194 4.63 -19.39 3.37
N ASP A 195 4.43 -18.77 4.52
CA ASP A 195 3.38 -19.13 5.47
C ASP A 195 2.43 -17.95 5.66
N ASP A 196 1.14 -18.21 5.57
CA ASP A 196 0.12 -17.21 5.87
C ASP A 196 0.15 -16.87 7.36
N VAL A 197 0.16 -15.59 7.67
CA VAL A 197 0.19 -15.06 9.02
C VAL A 197 -0.82 -13.93 9.20
N THR A 198 -1.23 -13.71 10.45
CA THR A 198 -2.09 -12.59 10.81
C THR A 198 -1.37 -11.71 11.81
N ARG A 199 -1.29 -10.41 11.54
CA ARG A 199 -0.56 -9.44 12.36
C ARG A 199 -1.40 -8.22 12.67
N PRO A 200 -1.19 -7.57 13.83
CA PRO A 200 -1.87 -6.32 14.13
C PRO A 200 -1.30 -5.16 13.30
N SER A 201 -2.19 -4.36 12.75
CA SER A 201 -1.94 -3.00 12.29
C SER A 201 -2.84 -2.05 13.07
N ARG A 202 -2.79 -0.76 12.78
CA ARG A 202 -3.48 0.25 13.59
C ARG A 202 -3.81 1.51 12.85
N ASN A 203 -4.91 2.13 13.27
CA ASN A 203 -5.22 3.51 12.96
C ASN A 203 -4.94 4.39 14.19
N VAL A 204 -4.67 5.66 13.97
CA VAL A 204 -4.68 6.67 15.03
C VAL A 204 -5.90 7.56 14.78
N VAL A 205 -6.77 7.70 15.77
CA VAL A 205 -8.03 8.43 15.63
C VAL A 205 -8.11 9.54 16.68
N LEU A 206 -8.40 10.76 16.24
CA LEU A 206 -8.60 11.92 17.10
C LEU A 206 -9.97 12.54 16.81
N GLN A 207 -10.76 12.82 17.83
CA GLN A 207 -12.01 13.54 17.72
C GLN A 207 -11.90 14.93 18.35
N ILE A 208 -12.37 15.95 17.66
CA ILE A 208 -12.50 17.32 18.16
C ILE A 208 -13.98 17.68 18.14
N LYS A 209 -14.55 17.89 19.32
CA LYS A 209 -15.95 18.28 19.44
C LYS A 209 -16.17 19.70 18.90
N GLY A 210 -17.21 19.87 18.10
CA GLY A 210 -17.65 21.15 17.59
C GLY A 210 -18.34 22.01 18.65
N THR A 211 -18.59 23.28 18.32
CA THR A 211 -19.25 24.25 19.22
C THR A 211 -20.77 24.20 19.12
N GLU A 212 -21.32 23.62 18.05
CA GLU A 212 -22.77 23.39 17.88
C GLU A 212 -23.18 22.04 18.45
N ASP A 213 -24.40 21.95 18.97
CA ASP A 213 -24.97 20.68 19.45
C ASP A 213 -25.53 19.89 18.26
N THR A 214 -24.64 19.18 17.60
CA THR A 214 -24.96 18.38 16.42
C THR A 214 -24.12 17.11 16.39
N ASN A 215 -24.62 16.06 15.71
CA ASN A 215 -23.86 14.85 15.40
C ASN A 215 -23.10 14.98 14.07
N GLU A 216 -23.35 16.04 13.28
CA GLU A 216 -22.65 16.22 12.01
C GLU A 216 -21.13 16.22 12.19
N ASN A 217 -20.45 15.44 11.36
CA ASN A 217 -19.01 15.23 11.43
C ASN A 217 -18.35 15.47 10.07
N ILE A 218 -17.15 16.05 10.09
CA ILE A 218 -16.24 16.10 8.94
C ILE A 218 -15.03 15.25 9.29
N THR A 219 -14.72 14.29 8.44
CA THR A 219 -13.57 13.39 8.64
C THR A 219 -12.42 13.81 7.75
N PHE A 220 -11.23 13.91 8.35
CA PHE A 220 -9.96 14.08 7.65
C PHE A 220 -9.18 12.78 7.73
N GLY A 221 -8.62 12.32 6.62
CA GLY A 221 -7.83 11.10 6.55
C GLY A 221 -6.49 11.30 5.86
N ALA A 222 -5.49 10.52 6.27
CA ALA A 222 -4.23 10.31 5.58
C ALA A 222 -3.68 8.95 6.02
N HIS A 223 -3.03 8.21 5.14
CA HIS A 223 -2.31 7.04 5.61
C HIS A 223 -0.92 7.43 6.12
N PHE A 224 -0.36 6.58 6.99
CA PHE A 224 0.95 6.85 7.57
C PHE A 224 1.96 5.70 7.36
N ASP A 225 1.55 4.56 6.85
CA ASP A 225 2.47 3.50 6.43
C ASP A 225 3.22 3.86 5.14
N SER A 226 4.20 3.08 4.78
CA SER A 226 5.01 3.25 3.58
C SER A 226 5.31 1.92 2.91
N VAL A 227 5.74 1.96 1.66
CA VAL A 227 6.34 0.80 0.99
C VAL A 227 7.73 0.47 1.56
N GLU A 228 8.24 -0.76 1.31
CA GLU A 228 9.49 -1.26 1.93
C GLU A 228 10.77 -0.57 1.45
N PHE A 229 10.77 0.11 0.32
CA PHE A 229 11.94 0.74 -0.30
C PHE A 229 11.90 2.28 -0.26
N SER A 230 10.92 2.87 0.42
CA SER A 230 10.79 4.32 0.56
C SER A 230 10.45 4.70 1.99
N HIS A 231 11.06 5.80 2.46
CA HIS A 231 10.62 6.42 3.72
C HIS A 231 9.19 7.00 3.64
N GLY A 232 8.56 6.97 2.47
CA GLY A 232 7.20 7.45 2.31
C GLY A 232 7.02 8.90 2.76
N VAL A 233 7.97 9.79 2.42
CA VAL A 233 7.93 11.20 2.86
C VAL A 233 6.80 11.94 2.16
N TYR A 234 6.70 11.75 0.85
CA TYR A 234 5.65 12.33 0.01
C TYR A 234 4.39 11.48 0.05
N ASP A 235 4.54 10.17 -0.02
CA ASP A 235 3.49 9.16 0.01
C ASP A 235 3.65 8.28 1.28
N ASN A 236 2.99 8.54 2.44
CA ASN A 236 2.14 9.70 2.66
C ASN A 236 2.45 10.36 4.04
N GLY A 237 3.73 10.48 4.38
CA GLY A 237 4.16 11.23 5.57
C GLY A 237 3.72 12.69 5.51
N ALA A 238 3.73 13.31 4.31
CA ALA A 238 3.29 14.68 4.11
C ALA A 238 1.82 14.87 4.49
N GLY A 239 0.92 14.03 3.99
CA GLY A 239 -0.49 14.06 4.37
C GLY A 239 -0.69 13.86 5.86
N SER A 240 0.03 12.92 6.46
CA SER A 240 0.00 12.68 7.90
C SER A 240 0.41 13.91 8.72
N ALA A 241 1.49 14.59 8.35
CA ALA A 241 1.96 15.80 9.03
C ALA A 241 1.01 16.99 8.82
N ILE A 242 0.41 17.11 7.63
CA ILE A 242 -0.62 18.13 7.35
C ILE A 242 -1.84 17.91 8.27
N LEU A 243 -2.29 16.68 8.46
CA LEU A 243 -3.40 16.37 9.35
C LEU A 243 -3.09 16.76 10.81
N MET A 244 -1.86 16.54 11.28
CA MET A 244 -1.44 16.96 12.62
C MET A 244 -1.53 18.47 12.79
N GLU A 245 -1.10 19.25 11.81
CA GLU A 245 -1.20 20.71 11.85
C GLU A 245 -2.66 21.19 11.77
N LEU A 246 -3.50 20.56 10.95
CA LEU A 246 -4.93 20.87 10.92
C LEU A 246 -5.60 20.57 12.27
N ALA A 247 -5.24 19.47 12.92
CA ALA A 247 -5.75 19.15 14.25
C ALA A 247 -5.37 20.23 15.28
N ARG A 248 -4.10 20.70 15.28
CA ARG A 248 -3.66 21.84 16.12
C ARG A 248 -4.45 23.11 15.86
N HIS A 249 -4.67 23.42 14.57
CA HIS A 249 -5.45 24.60 14.19
C HIS A 249 -6.87 24.52 14.76
N TYR A 250 -7.56 23.41 14.59
CA TYR A 250 -8.94 23.27 15.08
C TYR A 250 -9.03 23.06 16.59
N LYS A 251 -7.99 22.60 17.26
CA LYS A 251 -7.92 22.63 18.73
C LYS A 251 -7.93 24.04 19.27
N GLN A 252 -7.22 24.96 18.59
CA GLN A 252 -7.15 26.39 18.98
C GLN A 252 -8.36 27.20 18.47
N ASN A 253 -8.98 26.76 17.38
CA ASN A 253 -10.12 27.42 16.73
C ASN A 253 -11.25 26.41 16.54
N PRO A 254 -12.00 26.09 17.60
CA PRO A 254 -13.01 25.04 17.55
C PRO A 254 -14.04 25.26 16.43
N PRO A 255 -14.28 24.24 15.59
CA PRO A 255 -15.23 24.33 14.48
C PRO A 255 -16.67 24.28 14.97
N LYS A 256 -17.63 24.52 14.08
CA LYS A 256 -19.06 24.37 14.39
C LYS A 256 -19.44 22.89 14.52
N ARG A 257 -19.06 22.08 13.55
CA ARG A 257 -19.30 20.64 13.49
C ARG A 257 -18.20 19.86 14.20
N ASN A 258 -18.49 18.62 14.54
CA ASN A 258 -17.47 17.68 15.03
C ASN A 258 -16.47 17.38 13.92
N LEU A 259 -15.21 17.17 14.31
CA LEU A 259 -14.16 16.71 13.40
C LEU A 259 -13.59 15.39 13.89
N THR A 260 -13.32 14.50 12.93
CA THR A 260 -12.54 13.29 13.16
C THR A 260 -11.31 13.33 12.28
N PHE A 261 -10.17 13.06 12.86
CA PHE A 261 -8.89 12.90 12.16
C PHE A 261 -8.48 11.44 12.25
N CYS A 262 -8.20 10.83 11.11
CA CYS A 262 -7.79 9.43 11.02
C CYS A 262 -6.46 9.31 10.27
N TRP A 263 -5.46 8.77 10.94
CA TRP A 263 -4.24 8.31 10.31
C TRP A 263 -4.37 6.80 10.11
N TYR A 264 -4.42 6.37 8.87
CA TYR A 264 -4.67 4.97 8.52
C TYR A 264 -3.36 4.20 8.35
N GLY A 265 -3.26 3.02 8.98
CA GLY A 265 -2.19 2.07 8.71
C GLY A 265 -2.55 1.09 7.59
N SER A 266 -1.55 0.42 7.06
CA SER A 266 -1.71 -0.65 6.05
C SER A 266 -2.52 -0.20 4.81
N GLU A 267 -2.33 1.04 4.37
CA GLU A 267 -2.92 1.54 3.14
C GLU A 267 -2.29 0.86 1.94
N GLU A 268 -0.96 0.80 1.90
CA GLU A 268 -0.13 0.33 0.79
C GLU A 268 -0.41 -1.13 0.38
N VAL A 269 -0.92 -1.91 1.30
CA VAL A 269 -1.31 -3.31 1.05
C VAL A 269 -2.80 -3.49 0.74
N GLY A 270 -3.54 -2.40 0.59
CA GLY A 270 -4.91 -2.44 0.06
C GLY A 270 -5.98 -1.68 0.83
N LEU A 271 -5.67 -0.50 1.35
CA LEU A 271 -6.63 0.37 2.08
C LEU A 271 -7.17 -0.30 3.35
N LEU A 272 -6.34 -1.12 4.04
CA LEU A 272 -6.86 -1.98 5.10
C LEU A 272 -7.26 -1.18 6.34
N GLY A 273 -6.51 -0.13 6.70
CA GLY A 273 -6.83 0.73 7.84
C GLY A 273 -8.15 1.47 7.66
N SER A 274 -8.37 2.10 6.51
CA SER A 274 -9.63 2.80 6.25
C SER A 274 -10.82 1.85 6.19
N LYS A 275 -10.65 0.63 5.63
CA LYS A 275 -11.69 -0.41 5.66
C LYS A 275 -12.01 -0.87 7.08
N ALA A 276 -10.99 -1.05 7.92
CA ALA A 276 -11.17 -1.42 9.32
C ALA A 276 -11.92 -0.32 10.08
N TYR A 277 -11.54 0.96 9.86
CA TYR A 277 -12.25 2.10 10.44
C TYR A 277 -13.72 2.14 10.04
N VAL A 278 -14.01 2.04 8.74
CA VAL A 278 -15.40 2.02 8.24
C VAL A 278 -16.21 0.86 8.84
N ALA A 279 -15.60 -0.31 9.00
CA ALA A 279 -16.26 -1.46 9.60
C ALA A 279 -16.56 -1.26 11.10
N ALA A 280 -15.61 -0.67 11.85
CA ALA A 280 -15.74 -0.42 13.28
C ALA A 280 -16.75 0.70 13.60
N HIS A 281 -16.80 1.75 12.76
CA HIS A 281 -17.62 2.96 12.96
C HIS A 281 -18.87 3.02 12.06
N LYS A 282 -19.32 1.87 11.58
CA LYS A 282 -20.41 1.79 10.58
C LYS A 282 -21.66 2.61 10.97
N ASP A 283 -22.04 2.59 12.25
CA ASP A 283 -23.23 3.29 12.73
C ASP A 283 -23.07 4.81 12.82
N GLU A 284 -21.82 5.29 12.85
CA GLU A 284 -21.45 6.71 12.92
C GLU A 284 -21.33 7.33 11.52
N LEU A 285 -21.15 6.52 10.47
CA LEU A 285 -20.93 7.01 9.11
C LEU A 285 -22.10 7.87 8.58
N LYS A 286 -23.31 7.63 9.04
CA LYS A 286 -24.50 8.44 8.70
C LYS A 286 -24.37 9.91 9.10
N ASP A 287 -23.55 10.21 10.09
CA ASP A 287 -23.31 11.55 10.63
C ASP A 287 -22.16 12.27 9.90
N VAL A 288 -21.39 11.54 9.06
CA VAL A 288 -20.28 12.08 8.26
C VAL A 288 -20.85 12.83 7.06
N GLN A 289 -20.68 14.14 7.04
CA GLN A 289 -21.12 15.03 5.97
C GLN A 289 -20.10 15.17 4.85
N LEU A 290 -18.82 15.01 5.19
CA LEU A 290 -17.70 15.15 4.25
C LEU A 290 -16.51 14.35 4.76
N MET A 291 -15.84 13.65 3.84
CA MET A 291 -14.54 13.03 4.07
C MET A 291 -13.50 13.69 3.16
N ILE A 292 -12.41 14.16 3.75
CA ILE A 292 -11.27 14.77 3.05
C ILE A 292 -10.07 13.86 3.27
N ASN A 293 -9.62 13.18 2.23
CA ASN A 293 -8.38 12.41 2.26
C ASN A 293 -7.23 13.25 1.71
N VAL A 294 -6.15 13.34 2.47
CA VAL A 294 -4.92 14.04 2.09
C VAL A 294 -3.88 13.00 1.76
N ASP A 295 -3.59 12.88 0.49
CA ASP A 295 -2.65 11.89 -0.01
C ASP A 295 -1.79 12.49 -1.11
N VAL A 296 -0.47 12.20 -1.06
CA VAL A 296 0.50 12.70 -2.03
C VAL A 296 0.43 14.23 -2.20
N ALA A 297 0.33 14.95 -1.08
CA ALA A 297 0.13 16.41 -1.09
C ALA A 297 1.44 17.19 -0.88
N GLY A 298 1.53 18.39 -1.51
CA GLY A 298 2.62 19.33 -1.34
C GLY A 298 3.86 19.08 -2.20
N PRO A 299 3.74 18.74 -3.49
CA PRO A 299 4.89 18.59 -4.37
C PRO A 299 5.58 19.93 -4.61
N VAL A 300 6.92 19.93 -4.67
CA VAL A 300 7.71 21.13 -5.04
C VAL A 300 7.58 21.43 -6.54
N LEU A 301 7.47 20.37 -7.34
CA LEU A 301 7.31 20.44 -8.79
C LEU A 301 6.06 19.63 -9.17
N GLY A 302 5.10 20.29 -9.73
CA GLY A 302 3.82 19.69 -10.15
C GLY A 302 2.62 20.49 -9.64
N ALA A 303 1.44 20.13 -10.07
CA ALA A 303 0.19 20.69 -9.60
C ALA A 303 -0.48 19.76 -8.60
N ASP A 304 -0.93 20.32 -7.49
CA ASP A 304 -1.89 19.64 -6.63
C ASP A 304 -3.22 19.50 -7.38
N TRP A 305 -3.88 18.38 -7.20
CA TRP A 305 -5.21 18.17 -7.76
C TRP A 305 -6.13 17.57 -6.67
N ALA A 306 -7.40 17.86 -6.80
CA ALA A 306 -8.42 17.30 -5.92
C ALA A 306 -9.45 16.55 -6.75
N ALA A 307 -9.81 15.35 -6.35
CA ALA A 307 -10.95 14.62 -6.86
C ALA A 307 -12.12 14.76 -5.89
N ILE A 308 -13.29 15.11 -6.40
CA ILE A 308 -14.53 15.16 -5.62
C ILE A 308 -15.36 13.97 -6.09
N MET A 309 -15.70 13.09 -5.15
CA MET A 309 -16.63 12.01 -5.35
C MET A 309 -17.89 12.32 -4.54
N ALA A 310 -19.03 12.31 -5.22
CA ALA A 310 -20.35 12.48 -4.62
C ALA A 310 -21.28 11.43 -5.19
N ASP A 311 -22.21 10.96 -4.35
CA ASP A 311 -23.29 10.05 -4.75
C ASP A 311 -24.38 10.81 -5.51
#